data_2df4b827a6fccfce2018fcad62a6797f
#
_entry.id   2df4b827a6fccfce2018fcad62a6797f
#
_cell.length_a   1.000
_cell.length_b   1.000
_cell.length_c   1.000
_cell.angle_alpha   90.00
_cell.angle_beta   90.00
_cell.angle_gamma   90.00
#
_symmetry.space_group_name_H-M   'P 1'
#
loop_
_entity.id
_entity.type
_entity.pdbx_description
1 polymer ?
#
loop_
_entity_poly.entity_id
_entity_poly.type
_entity_poly.pdbx_seq_one_letter_code
_entity_poly.pdbx_strand_id
1 'polypeptide(L)'
;MEKKAFKAESQRLLDLMIHSIYTHKEIFLREIISNASDAIDKLCYLSLTDENVGLKREDFAITLSIDKENRTLTVSDNGIGMDADELENNLGVIASSGTFQFRQELDKEAEADVIGQFGVGFYSAFMVADHITVISRKYGQEQAYRWDSDGLEGYTIEPCARDAVGTDIIMHIKPDGEEKDEYSQYLREYPLYKLVKKYSDYIRFPIKMLMPHPQVKEGSPQDKPEYEEVFEWETLNSMVPLWQRKKADVTREEYDKFYQERFGDPAAPLSVITVSAEGAVTYKALLYIPSQAPSQYYTEDYKPGLQLYASGVMIMDSCADLLPDYFNFVRGVVESPDLSLNISRELLQHDRQLKIISANLEKKIKAELERMLKDDRENYEKFYRSFGRQLKLCALDNYGAKKEQLQDLLLFYSSTEKKPVTLAEYVSRMQPDQKFIYFASGDTVDAIDHMPQTELLKDHNMEILYFTDKADEFLPEMLQKYQDKPFRSAIDGDLELGDEQKPDETDSYREGFAFLKEALGDKVDQVKASTKLKTHPVCLSSGQGITFEMEKYFTAVQPELGMKAKRILEINVDHPAFAAFETARIIDPDKAKKYAEILYNQACLIAGLPIENPSAYTDLVCSLWK
;
A
#
# COMPACT_ATOMS: atom_id res chain seq x y z
N MET A 1 51.61 0.18 21.09
CA MET A 1 51.12 -0.40 19.84
C MET A 1 50.82 0.77 18.91
N GLU A 2 51.55 0.85 17.83
CA GLU A 2 51.34 1.87 16.79
C GLU A 2 50.10 1.50 15.96
N LYS A 3 49.06 2.37 15.91
CA LYS A 3 47.90 2.18 15.05
C LYS A 3 48.34 2.35 13.60
N LYS A 4 48.24 1.30 12.77
CA LYS A 4 48.48 1.36 11.35
C LYS A 4 47.18 1.76 10.62
N ALA A 5 47.28 2.73 9.70
CA ALA A 5 46.18 3.11 8.83
C ALA A 5 45.90 2.01 7.80
N PHE A 6 44.63 1.81 7.43
CA PHE A 6 44.27 0.93 6.31
C PHE A 6 44.77 1.57 5.00
N LYS A 7 45.32 0.75 4.10
CA LYS A 7 45.65 1.15 2.73
C LYS A 7 44.46 0.80 1.84
N ALA A 8 43.92 1.78 1.11
CA ALA A 8 42.84 1.56 0.17
C ALA A 8 43.41 1.37 -1.27
N GLU A 9 42.92 0.36 -1.98
CA GLU A 9 43.09 0.24 -3.44
C GLU A 9 41.98 1.05 -4.12
N SER A 10 42.30 2.29 -4.54
CA SER A 10 41.33 3.26 -5.06
C SER A 10 40.54 2.72 -6.27
N GLN A 11 41.20 1.99 -7.18
CA GLN A 11 40.55 1.38 -8.34
C GLN A 11 39.49 0.35 -7.96
N ARG A 12 39.78 -0.50 -6.98
CA ARG A 12 38.84 -1.53 -6.54
C ARG A 12 37.65 -0.94 -5.77
N LEU A 13 37.89 0.14 -5.03
CA LEU A 13 36.81 0.91 -4.39
C LEU A 13 35.90 1.54 -5.43
N LEU A 14 36.47 2.16 -6.47
CA LEU A 14 35.70 2.79 -7.56
C LEU A 14 34.87 1.74 -8.31
N ASP A 15 35.44 0.57 -8.62
CA ASP A 15 34.73 -0.54 -9.25
C ASP A 15 33.55 -1.05 -8.40
N LEU A 16 33.77 -1.21 -7.09
CA LEU A 16 32.69 -1.54 -6.14
C LEU A 16 31.60 -0.46 -6.09
N MET A 17 31.97 0.82 -6.17
CA MET A 17 31.04 1.92 -6.16
C MET A 17 30.17 1.96 -7.42
N ILE A 18 30.78 1.74 -8.58
CA ILE A 18 30.10 1.74 -9.88
C ILE A 18 29.14 0.54 -9.99
N HIS A 19 29.55 -0.64 -9.49
CA HIS A 19 28.82 -1.89 -9.75
C HIS A 19 28.02 -2.43 -8.56
N SER A 20 28.17 -1.91 -7.34
CA SER A 20 27.58 -2.51 -6.13
C SER A 20 26.79 -1.54 -5.25
N ILE A 21 27.00 -0.22 -5.36
CA ILE A 21 26.31 0.74 -4.50
C ILE A 21 24.91 1.05 -5.00
N TYR A 22 24.73 1.17 -6.31
CA TYR A 22 23.46 1.54 -6.93
C TYR A 22 22.80 0.33 -7.60
N THR A 23 21.51 0.13 -7.31
CA THR A 23 20.73 -0.96 -7.88
C THR A 23 20.25 -0.65 -9.31
N HIS A 24 20.00 0.64 -9.61
CA HIS A 24 19.46 1.10 -10.89
C HIS A 24 20.42 2.10 -11.56
N LYS A 25 20.81 1.80 -12.81
CA LYS A 25 21.73 2.66 -13.59
C LYS A 25 21.19 4.06 -13.82
N GLU A 26 19.87 4.20 -13.97
CA GLU A 26 19.18 5.49 -14.24
C GLU A 26 19.38 6.55 -13.15
N ILE A 27 19.80 6.15 -11.97
CA ILE A 27 20.07 7.05 -10.83
C ILE A 27 21.21 8.03 -11.11
N PHE A 28 22.11 7.72 -12.06
CA PHE A 28 23.21 8.63 -12.40
C PHE A 28 22.69 10.04 -12.68
N LEU A 29 21.59 10.18 -13.42
CA LEU A 29 21.06 11.49 -13.78
C LEU A 29 20.58 12.28 -12.54
N ARG A 30 19.95 11.60 -11.60
CA ARG A 30 19.56 12.17 -10.30
C ARG A 30 20.77 12.73 -9.55
N GLU A 31 21.84 11.96 -9.46
CA GLU A 31 23.04 12.36 -8.71
C GLU A 31 23.75 13.55 -9.37
N ILE A 32 23.87 13.53 -10.70
CA ILE A 32 24.51 14.65 -11.44
C ILE A 32 23.67 15.93 -11.34
N ILE A 33 22.34 15.84 -11.48
CA ILE A 33 21.44 16.99 -11.31
C ILE A 33 21.49 17.52 -9.87
N SER A 34 21.57 16.64 -8.87
CA SER A 34 21.70 17.03 -7.47
C SER A 34 22.99 17.80 -7.21
N ASN A 35 24.12 17.36 -7.78
CA ASN A 35 25.40 18.07 -7.68
C ASN A 35 25.35 19.45 -8.37
N ALA A 36 24.70 19.54 -9.53
CA ALA A 36 24.48 20.80 -10.22
C ALA A 36 23.62 21.77 -9.38
N SER A 37 22.55 21.26 -8.75
CA SER A 37 21.71 22.04 -7.83
C SER A 37 22.53 22.58 -6.64
N ASP A 38 23.36 21.74 -6.02
CA ASP A 38 24.22 22.14 -4.90
C ASP A 38 25.24 23.19 -5.30
N ALA A 39 25.79 23.11 -6.52
CA ALA A 39 26.72 24.12 -7.05
C ALA A 39 26.02 25.47 -7.26
N ILE A 40 24.79 25.46 -7.73
CA ILE A 40 23.96 26.65 -7.87
C ILE A 40 23.58 27.22 -6.49
N ASP A 41 23.19 26.39 -5.52
CA ASP A 41 22.86 26.83 -4.17
C ASP A 41 24.02 27.58 -3.52
N LYS A 42 25.27 27.12 -3.70
CA LYS A 42 26.47 27.79 -3.18
C LYS A 42 26.63 29.18 -3.79
N LEU A 43 26.46 29.33 -5.10
CA LEU A 43 26.60 30.65 -5.77
C LEU A 43 25.40 31.55 -5.42
N CYS A 44 24.20 31.00 -5.33
CA CYS A 44 23.01 31.73 -4.92
C CYS A 44 23.14 32.25 -3.47
N TYR A 45 23.75 31.49 -2.57
CA TYR A 45 24.07 31.95 -1.22
C TYR A 45 25.08 33.07 -1.22
N LEU A 46 26.15 32.96 -2.01
CA LEU A 46 27.15 34.05 -2.17
C LEU A 46 26.50 35.31 -2.73
N SER A 47 25.55 35.22 -3.65
CA SER A 47 24.86 36.38 -4.23
C SER A 47 24.05 37.20 -3.22
N LEU A 48 23.79 36.67 -2.02
CA LEU A 48 23.15 37.43 -0.93
C LEU A 48 24.11 38.47 -0.30
N THR A 49 25.41 38.26 -0.41
CA THR A 49 26.45 39.11 0.19
C THR A 49 27.40 39.74 -0.80
N ASP A 50 27.47 39.21 -2.02
CA ASP A 50 28.37 39.70 -3.11
C ASP A 50 27.55 40.10 -4.35
N GLU A 51 27.38 41.42 -4.53
CA GLU A 51 26.64 41.99 -5.67
C GLU A 51 27.33 41.71 -7.02
N ASN A 52 28.62 41.34 -7.03
CA ASN A 52 29.37 41.06 -8.28
C ASN A 52 28.95 39.74 -8.93
N VAL A 53 28.22 38.87 -8.24
CA VAL A 53 27.66 37.65 -8.85
C VAL A 53 26.79 37.99 -10.05
N GLY A 54 26.05 39.10 -9.99
CA GLY A 54 25.33 39.67 -11.15
C GLY A 54 24.16 38.82 -11.65
N LEU A 55 23.89 37.66 -11.04
CA LEU A 55 22.79 36.75 -11.37
C LEU A 55 21.65 36.89 -10.36
N LYS A 56 20.42 36.91 -10.86
CA LYS A 56 19.20 36.78 -10.05
C LYS A 56 18.82 35.32 -9.95
N ARG A 57 17.96 35.00 -8.99
CA ARG A 57 17.47 33.62 -8.76
C ARG A 57 16.85 33.00 -10.02
N GLU A 58 16.21 33.77 -10.86
CA GLU A 58 15.58 33.38 -12.11
C GLU A 58 16.58 33.06 -13.25
N ASP A 59 17.85 33.51 -13.11
CA ASP A 59 18.91 33.27 -14.10
C ASP A 59 19.61 31.92 -13.88
N PHE A 60 19.46 31.32 -12.68
CA PHE A 60 20.05 30.03 -12.39
C PHE A 60 19.28 28.90 -13.08
N ALA A 61 20.00 28.00 -13.73
CA ALA A 61 19.41 26.87 -14.43
C ALA A 61 20.38 25.69 -14.55
N ILE A 62 19.83 24.51 -14.65
CA ILE A 62 20.52 23.30 -15.08
C ILE A 62 20.05 23.00 -16.51
N THR A 63 20.98 22.72 -17.40
CA THR A 63 20.67 22.46 -18.81
C THR A 63 21.14 21.07 -19.21
N LEU A 64 20.23 20.30 -19.84
CA LEU A 64 20.55 19.02 -20.44
C LEU A 64 20.67 19.19 -21.95
N SER A 65 21.75 18.66 -22.54
CA SER A 65 21.90 18.63 -23.99
C SER A 65 22.41 17.27 -24.48
N ILE A 66 21.94 16.86 -25.64
CA ILE A 66 22.23 15.57 -26.26
C ILE A 66 22.93 15.82 -27.59
N ASP A 67 24.07 15.17 -27.80
CA ASP A 67 24.68 15.00 -29.11
C ASP A 67 24.64 13.52 -29.51
N LYS A 68 23.72 13.20 -30.41
CA LYS A 68 23.51 11.82 -30.88
C LYS A 68 24.65 11.29 -31.74
N GLU A 69 25.33 12.18 -32.48
CA GLU A 69 26.43 11.81 -33.39
C GLU A 69 27.67 11.42 -32.59
N ASN A 70 28.00 12.20 -31.57
CA ASN A 70 29.13 11.95 -30.67
C ASN A 70 28.76 11.09 -29.45
N ARG A 71 27.51 10.62 -29.36
CA ARG A 71 26.99 9.86 -28.25
C ARG A 71 27.20 10.49 -26.88
N THR A 72 27.07 11.81 -26.77
CA THR A 72 27.27 12.52 -25.51
C THR A 72 25.97 13.05 -24.92
N LEU A 73 25.87 12.93 -23.59
CA LEU A 73 24.88 13.63 -22.76
C LEU A 73 25.65 14.63 -21.90
N THR A 74 25.28 15.91 -21.99
CA THR A 74 25.90 16.98 -21.20
C THR A 74 24.90 17.51 -20.19
N VAL A 75 25.33 17.64 -18.94
CA VAL A 75 24.62 18.34 -17.87
C VAL A 75 25.42 19.57 -17.51
N SER A 76 24.85 20.74 -17.73
CA SER A 76 25.50 22.06 -17.50
C SER A 76 24.78 22.78 -16.37
N ASP A 77 25.54 23.40 -15.47
CA ASP A 77 25.05 24.34 -14.47
C ASP A 77 25.77 25.70 -14.59
N ASN A 78 25.13 26.75 -14.10
CA ASN A 78 25.71 28.06 -13.90
C ASN A 78 25.93 28.37 -12.41
N GLY A 79 26.32 27.35 -11.65
CA GLY A 79 26.66 27.43 -10.23
C GLY A 79 28.07 27.99 -9.99
N ILE A 80 28.63 27.74 -8.80
CA ILE A 80 29.88 28.32 -8.33
C ILE A 80 31.12 27.90 -9.16
N GLY A 81 31.06 26.76 -9.87
CA GLY A 81 32.19 26.17 -10.57
C GLY A 81 33.32 25.69 -9.67
N MET A 82 34.40 25.18 -10.27
CA MET A 82 35.56 24.62 -9.57
C MET A 82 36.85 25.09 -10.24
N ASP A 83 37.90 25.33 -9.42
CA ASP A 83 39.28 25.50 -9.88
C ASP A 83 40.00 24.13 -9.96
N ALA A 84 41.30 24.15 -10.36
CA ALA A 84 42.08 22.92 -10.51
C ALA A 84 42.22 22.12 -9.23
N ASP A 85 42.44 22.78 -8.09
CA ASP A 85 42.59 22.14 -6.79
C ASP A 85 41.26 21.55 -6.32
N GLU A 86 40.14 22.21 -6.58
CA GLU A 86 38.80 21.71 -6.26
C GLU A 86 38.38 20.55 -7.17
N LEU A 87 38.74 20.56 -8.45
CA LEU A 87 38.55 19.41 -9.36
C LEU A 87 39.32 18.19 -8.85
N GLU A 88 40.59 18.38 -8.42
CA GLU A 88 41.39 17.31 -7.83
C GLU A 88 40.76 16.78 -6.53
N ASN A 89 40.38 17.69 -5.63
CA ASN A 89 39.86 17.31 -4.31
C ASN A 89 38.42 16.71 -4.35
N ASN A 90 37.56 17.18 -5.25
CA ASN A 90 36.15 16.78 -5.33
C ASN A 90 35.92 15.63 -6.30
N LEU A 91 36.70 15.49 -7.37
CA LEU A 91 36.55 14.46 -8.40
C LEU A 91 37.71 13.47 -8.43
N GLY A 92 38.88 13.82 -7.90
CA GLY A 92 40.05 12.94 -7.82
C GLY A 92 40.14 12.17 -6.49
N VAL A 93 39.40 12.58 -5.46
CA VAL A 93 39.38 11.92 -4.13
C VAL A 93 38.02 11.29 -3.89
N ILE A 94 37.99 9.96 -3.81
CA ILE A 94 36.77 9.20 -3.55
C ILE A 94 36.26 9.51 -2.14
N ALA A 95 34.94 9.75 -2.03
CA ALA A 95 34.23 10.09 -0.79
C ALA A 95 34.64 11.47 -0.18
N SER A 96 35.15 12.38 -1.01
CA SER A 96 35.33 13.79 -0.63
C SER A 96 34.12 14.60 -1.12
N SER A 97 33.48 15.34 -0.21
CA SER A 97 32.33 16.19 -0.52
C SER A 97 32.59 17.63 -0.17
N GLY A 98 32.85 18.47 -1.18
CA GLY A 98 32.94 19.93 -1.03
C GLY A 98 31.62 20.55 -0.53
N THR A 99 30.51 19.87 -0.73
CA THR A 99 29.19 20.26 -0.24
C THR A 99 29.07 20.03 1.26
N PHE A 100 29.62 18.93 1.76
CA PHE A 100 29.66 18.65 3.21
C PHE A 100 30.56 19.65 3.95
N GLN A 101 31.70 20.02 3.37
CA GLN A 101 32.61 21.04 3.91
C GLN A 101 31.92 22.41 3.97
N PHE A 102 31.25 22.81 2.89
CA PHE A 102 30.48 24.05 2.84
C PHE A 102 29.38 24.10 3.91
N ARG A 103 28.67 23.00 4.15
CA ARG A 103 27.65 22.91 5.22
C ARG A 103 28.25 23.04 6.63
N GLN A 104 29.48 22.60 6.84
CA GLN A 104 30.17 22.78 8.13
C GLN A 104 30.62 24.22 8.39
N GLU A 105 30.87 24.98 7.33
CA GLU A 105 31.30 26.38 7.38
C GLU A 105 30.13 27.36 7.51
N LEU A 106 28.92 26.93 7.14
CA LEU A 106 27.71 27.73 7.32
C LEU A 106 27.34 27.81 8.81
N ASP A 107 27.01 29.01 9.27
CA ASP A 107 26.43 29.22 10.61
C ASP A 107 25.15 28.36 10.76
N LYS A 108 24.92 27.82 11.95
CA LYS A 108 23.81 26.90 12.25
C LYS A 108 22.41 27.49 11.99
N GLU A 109 22.31 28.76 11.67
CA GLU A 109 21.07 29.47 11.33
C GLU A 109 20.83 29.61 9.81
N ALA A 110 21.81 29.24 8.97
CA ALA A 110 21.65 29.27 7.53
C ALA A 110 21.01 27.94 7.05
N GLU A 111 19.75 27.96 6.65
CA GLU A 111 19.04 26.87 6.01
C GLU A 111 19.56 26.62 4.58
N ALA A 112 20.78 26.11 4.43
CA ALA A 112 21.23 25.57 3.17
C ALA A 112 20.80 24.09 3.09
N ASP A 113 19.73 23.83 2.37
CA ASP A 113 19.19 22.49 2.06
C ASP A 113 20.07 21.81 1.00
N VAL A 114 21.27 21.44 1.39
CA VAL A 114 22.25 20.83 0.50
C VAL A 114 21.98 19.34 0.33
N ILE A 115 21.95 18.87 -0.92
CA ILE A 115 21.55 17.50 -1.28
C ILE A 115 22.74 16.53 -1.15
N GLY A 116 23.93 16.86 -1.69
CA GLY A 116 25.10 15.97 -1.79
C GLY A 116 25.91 15.89 -0.49
N GLN A 117 25.88 14.76 0.20
CA GLN A 117 26.57 14.57 1.50
C GLN A 117 27.75 13.59 1.45
N PHE A 118 27.79 12.65 0.50
CA PHE A 118 28.68 11.48 0.54
C PHE A 118 29.90 11.57 -0.38
N GLY A 119 29.93 12.50 -1.34
CA GLY A 119 31.05 12.66 -2.30
C GLY A 119 31.24 11.46 -3.24
N VAL A 120 30.18 10.69 -3.49
CA VAL A 120 30.23 9.49 -4.35
C VAL A 120 29.27 9.57 -5.55
N GLY A 121 28.28 10.47 -5.51
CA GLY A 121 27.23 10.57 -6.52
C GLY A 121 27.76 10.81 -7.93
N PHE A 122 28.83 11.58 -8.08
CA PHE A 122 29.48 11.85 -9.37
C PHE A 122 29.88 10.57 -10.10
N TYR A 123 30.47 9.61 -9.40
CA TYR A 123 30.95 8.37 -10.01
C TYR A 123 29.84 7.46 -10.54
N SER A 124 28.58 7.69 -10.18
CA SER A 124 27.43 6.99 -10.75
C SER A 124 27.33 7.19 -12.28
N ALA A 125 27.86 8.27 -12.82
CA ALA A 125 27.90 8.53 -14.25
C ALA A 125 28.68 7.45 -15.02
N PHE A 126 29.69 6.81 -14.43
CA PHE A 126 30.43 5.69 -15.04
C PHE A 126 29.61 4.40 -15.17
N MET A 127 28.44 4.31 -14.56
CA MET A 127 27.51 3.21 -14.84
C MET A 127 27.01 3.22 -16.28
N VAL A 128 26.87 4.42 -16.88
CA VAL A 128 26.30 4.63 -18.22
C VAL A 128 27.29 5.22 -19.23
N ALA A 129 28.37 5.85 -18.76
CA ALA A 129 29.42 6.45 -19.58
C ALA A 129 30.71 5.65 -19.49
N ASP A 130 31.47 5.57 -20.60
CA ASP A 130 32.82 5.01 -20.68
C ASP A 130 33.88 6.08 -20.60
N HIS A 131 33.53 7.35 -20.84
CA HIS A 131 34.42 8.51 -20.68
C HIS A 131 33.62 9.71 -20.15
N ILE A 132 34.20 10.46 -19.23
CA ILE A 132 33.59 11.67 -18.66
C ILE A 132 34.61 12.83 -18.77
N THR A 133 34.14 13.94 -19.35
CA THR A 133 34.84 15.21 -19.35
C THR A 133 34.11 16.21 -18.48
N VAL A 134 34.81 16.88 -17.56
CA VAL A 134 34.27 17.98 -16.76
C VAL A 134 34.98 19.25 -17.09
N ILE A 135 34.25 20.27 -17.56
CA ILE A 135 34.79 21.60 -17.86
C ILE A 135 34.20 22.57 -16.82
N SER A 136 35.07 23.22 -16.04
CA SER A 136 34.60 24.08 -14.96
C SER A 136 35.38 25.40 -14.89
N ARG A 137 34.63 26.49 -14.65
CA ARG A 137 35.21 27.81 -14.32
C ARG A 137 34.61 28.30 -13.01
N LYS A 138 35.49 28.48 -12.02
CA LYS A 138 35.09 28.93 -10.69
C LYS A 138 34.72 30.42 -10.71
N TYR A 139 33.72 30.80 -9.92
CA TYR A 139 33.37 32.19 -9.67
C TYR A 139 34.58 32.99 -9.16
N GLY A 140 34.80 34.19 -9.72
CA GLY A 140 35.94 35.06 -9.38
C GLY A 140 37.27 34.69 -10.05
N GLN A 141 37.31 33.65 -10.89
CA GLN A 141 38.50 33.27 -11.67
C GLN A 141 38.26 33.39 -13.16
N GLU A 142 39.33 33.77 -13.91
CA GLU A 142 39.28 33.85 -15.37
C GLU A 142 39.60 32.51 -16.05
N GLN A 143 40.45 31.68 -15.40
CA GLN A 143 40.92 30.42 -15.95
C GLN A 143 39.91 29.32 -15.68
N ALA A 144 39.51 28.59 -16.74
CA ALA A 144 38.76 27.35 -16.65
C ALA A 144 39.69 26.14 -16.75
N TYR A 145 39.21 25.00 -16.21
CA TYR A 145 39.96 23.74 -16.23
C TYR A 145 39.08 22.62 -16.76
N ARG A 146 39.73 21.68 -17.45
CA ARG A 146 39.15 20.45 -17.97
C ARG A 146 39.73 19.28 -17.22
N TRP A 147 38.83 18.45 -16.66
CA TRP A 147 39.11 17.15 -16.04
C TRP A 147 38.59 16.06 -16.96
N ASP A 148 39.38 15.03 -17.24
CA ASP A 148 39.01 13.90 -18.09
C ASP A 148 39.35 12.59 -17.42
N SER A 149 38.47 11.58 -17.55
CA SER A 149 38.71 10.22 -17.04
C SER A 149 37.85 9.16 -17.76
N ASP A 150 38.46 7.99 -17.93
CA ASP A 150 37.78 6.73 -18.34
C ASP A 150 37.35 5.88 -17.14
N GLY A 151 37.44 6.43 -15.94
CA GLY A 151 37.05 5.78 -14.67
C GLY A 151 38.21 5.05 -13.98
N LEU A 152 38.68 3.93 -14.49
CA LEU A 152 39.58 3.04 -13.76
C LEU A 152 41.07 3.43 -13.82
N GLU A 153 41.50 4.12 -14.87
CA GLU A 153 42.92 4.39 -15.13
C GLU A 153 43.44 5.70 -14.53
N GLY A 154 42.54 6.47 -13.87
CA GLY A 154 42.89 7.77 -13.32
C GLY A 154 42.26 8.95 -14.08
N TYR A 155 42.82 10.15 -13.94
CA TYR A 155 42.30 11.35 -14.55
C TYR A 155 43.41 12.32 -14.93
N THR A 156 43.08 13.29 -15.81
CA THR A 156 43.93 14.41 -16.15
C THR A 156 43.24 15.74 -15.86
N ILE A 157 44.00 16.76 -15.51
CA ILE A 157 43.51 18.14 -15.36
C ILE A 157 44.38 19.06 -16.19
N GLU A 158 43.76 19.84 -17.07
CA GLU A 158 44.45 20.80 -17.92
C GLU A 158 43.69 22.14 -18.04
N PRO A 159 44.38 23.28 -18.23
CA PRO A 159 43.70 24.53 -18.49
C PRO A 159 42.93 24.48 -19.81
N CYS A 160 41.72 25.06 -19.81
CA CYS A 160 40.88 25.17 -21.00
C CYS A 160 40.18 26.53 -21.06
N ALA A 161 39.37 26.76 -22.10
CA ALA A 161 38.51 27.93 -22.23
C ALA A 161 37.05 27.57 -21.86
N ARG A 162 36.43 28.46 -21.07
CA ARG A 162 34.98 28.47 -20.79
C ARG A 162 34.57 29.91 -20.48
N ASP A 163 33.61 30.44 -21.23
CA ASP A 163 33.26 31.87 -21.15
C ASP A 163 32.39 32.20 -19.92
N ALA A 164 31.58 31.25 -19.42
CA ALA A 164 30.69 31.44 -18.29
C ALA A 164 31.19 30.74 -17.03
N VAL A 165 30.81 31.23 -15.84
CA VAL A 165 30.98 30.55 -14.56
C VAL A 165 30.09 29.32 -14.51
N GLY A 166 30.49 28.24 -13.82
CA GLY A 166 29.74 27.00 -13.66
C GLY A 166 30.47 25.78 -14.19
N THR A 167 29.74 24.67 -14.37
CA THR A 167 30.32 23.38 -14.72
C THR A 167 29.53 22.69 -15.82
N ASP A 168 30.23 22.06 -16.78
CA ASP A 168 29.68 21.17 -17.79
C ASP A 168 30.22 19.77 -17.54
N ILE A 169 29.32 18.80 -17.33
CA ILE A 169 29.64 17.37 -17.19
C ILE A 169 29.21 16.67 -18.48
N ILE A 170 30.18 16.29 -19.30
CA ILE A 170 29.99 15.67 -20.61
C ILE A 170 30.26 14.19 -20.47
N MET A 171 29.23 13.36 -20.64
CA MET A 171 29.26 11.91 -20.51
C MET A 171 29.19 11.27 -21.89
N HIS A 172 30.23 10.54 -22.30
CA HIS A 172 30.19 9.70 -23.49
C HIS A 172 29.46 8.38 -23.16
N ILE A 173 28.27 8.23 -23.72
CA ILE A 173 27.35 7.14 -23.37
C ILE A 173 27.80 5.82 -24.03
N LYS A 174 27.94 4.77 -23.23
CA LYS A 174 28.31 3.43 -23.65
C LYS A 174 27.48 2.93 -24.83
N PRO A 175 28.02 2.10 -25.74
CA PRO A 175 27.24 1.41 -26.75
C PRO A 175 26.25 0.43 -26.07
N ASP A 176 25.16 0.14 -26.76
CA ASP A 176 24.17 -0.81 -26.27
C ASP A 176 24.80 -2.22 -26.18
N GLY A 177 24.48 -2.94 -25.09
CA GLY A 177 24.99 -4.28 -24.82
C GLY A 177 24.12 -5.39 -25.44
N GLU A 178 24.58 -6.64 -25.37
CA GLU A 178 23.85 -7.80 -25.92
C GLU A 178 22.62 -8.21 -25.10
N GLU A 179 22.53 -7.87 -23.80
CA GLU A 179 21.41 -8.20 -22.92
C GLU A 179 20.85 -6.95 -22.22
N LYS A 180 19.68 -6.46 -22.65
CA LYS A 180 18.85 -5.46 -21.97
C LYS A 180 19.52 -4.11 -21.59
N ASP A 181 20.80 -3.90 -21.90
CA ASP A 181 21.54 -2.70 -21.61
C ASP A 181 21.35 -1.68 -22.77
N GLU A 182 20.17 -1.07 -22.82
CA GLU A 182 19.85 -0.01 -23.80
C GLU A 182 20.38 1.35 -23.34
N TYR A 183 21.69 1.58 -23.42
CA TYR A 183 22.31 2.86 -23.04
C TYR A 183 21.89 4.00 -23.97
N SER A 184 21.60 3.73 -25.24
CA SER A 184 21.12 4.72 -26.21
C SER A 184 19.80 5.39 -25.82
N GLN A 185 19.07 4.85 -24.85
CA GLN A 185 17.90 5.54 -24.30
C GLN A 185 18.27 6.90 -23.66
N TYR A 186 19.47 7.02 -23.09
CA TYR A 186 19.95 8.26 -22.47
C TYR A 186 20.41 9.32 -23.50
N LEU A 187 20.36 9.00 -24.78
CA LEU A 187 20.56 9.91 -25.92
C LEU A 187 19.24 10.30 -26.60
N ARG A 188 18.12 10.14 -25.88
CA ARG A 188 16.78 10.51 -26.36
C ARG A 188 16.09 11.44 -25.36
N GLU A 189 15.38 12.42 -25.86
CA GLU A 189 14.77 13.50 -25.09
C GLU A 189 13.67 12.98 -24.13
N TYR A 190 12.78 12.15 -24.62
CA TYR A 190 11.63 11.63 -23.84
C TYR A 190 12.03 10.74 -22.66
N PRO A 191 12.97 9.79 -22.77
CA PRO A 191 13.47 9.04 -21.62
C PRO A 191 14.10 9.93 -20.55
N LEU A 192 14.92 10.92 -20.94
CA LEU A 192 15.51 11.87 -19.98
C LEU A 192 14.43 12.71 -19.29
N TYR A 193 13.43 13.21 -20.03
CA TYR A 193 12.28 13.90 -19.47
C TYR A 193 11.60 13.05 -18.36
N LYS A 194 11.36 11.75 -18.63
CA LYS A 194 10.76 10.84 -17.66
C LYS A 194 11.63 10.68 -16.42
N LEU A 195 12.94 10.59 -16.57
CA LEU A 195 13.86 10.47 -15.43
C LEU A 195 13.88 11.75 -14.59
N VAL A 196 13.89 12.93 -15.21
CA VAL A 196 13.79 14.21 -14.50
C VAL A 196 12.45 14.27 -13.74
N LYS A 197 11.35 13.95 -14.38
CA LYS A 197 10.02 13.92 -13.73
C LYS A 197 9.95 12.92 -12.58
N LYS A 198 10.63 11.78 -12.69
CA LYS A 198 10.62 10.74 -11.66
C LYS A 198 11.44 11.16 -10.44
N TYR A 199 12.68 11.58 -10.63
CA TYR A 199 13.64 11.73 -9.54
C TYR A 199 13.94 13.16 -9.12
N SER A 200 13.83 14.13 -10.04
CA SER A 200 14.31 15.51 -9.88
C SER A 200 13.24 16.57 -10.14
N ASP A 201 11.97 16.19 -10.16
CA ASP A 201 10.86 17.09 -10.50
C ASP A 201 10.75 18.30 -9.56
N TYR A 202 11.22 18.16 -8.33
CA TYR A 202 11.13 19.21 -7.31
C TYR A 202 12.48 19.84 -6.93
N ILE A 203 13.49 19.64 -7.76
CA ILE A 203 14.72 20.45 -7.67
C ILE A 203 14.35 21.93 -7.84
N ARG A 204 14.90 22.79 -6.99
CA ARG A 204 14.50 24.21 -6.84
C ARG A 204 14.84 25.10 -8.04
N PHE A 205 15.72 24.64 -8.92
CA PHE A 205 16.14 25.35 -10.10
C PHE A 205 15.57 24.71 -11.37
N PRO A 206 15.25 25.51 -12.41
CA PRO A 206 14.72 24.98 -13.64
C PRO A 206 15.75 24.07 -14.33
N ILE A 207 15.29 22.88 -14.70
CA ILE A 207 16.03 21.91 -15.52
C ILE A 207 15.51 22.06 -16.94
N LYS A 208 16.35 22.54 -17.85
CA LYS A 208 15.97 22.89 -19.21
C LYS A 208 16.56 21.91 -20.22
N MET A 209 15.81 21.60 -21.25
CA MET A 209 16.26 20.79 -22.38
C MET A 209 15.53 21.22 -23.67
N LEU A 210 16.17 21.04 -24.82
CA LEU A 210 15.51 21.17 -26.12
C LEU A 210 14.61 19.96 -26.35
N MET A 211 13.29 20.20 -26.45
CA MET A 211 12.29 19.15 -26.67
C MET A 211 11.74 19.22 -28.10
N PRO A 212 11.55 18.06 -28.77
CA PRO A 212 10.96 18.03 -30.10
C PRO A 212 9.43 18.18 -30.01
N HIS A 213 8.89 19.12 -30.78
CA HIS A 213 7.46 19.33 -30.94
C HIS A 213 7.03 19.08 -32.39
N PRO A 214 6.01 18.27 -32.65
CA PRO A 214 5.46 18.12 -33.98
C PRO A 214 4.72 19.39 -34.38
N GLN A 215 5.21 20.12 -35.38
CA GLN A 215 4.56 21.28 -35.96
C GLN A 215 4.10 20.95 -37.39
N VAL A 216 2.92 21.46 -37.78
CA VAL A 216 2.45 21.30 -39.16
C VAL A 216 3.36 22.11 -40.08
N LYS A 217 3.96 21.43 -41.05
CA LYS A 217 4.87 22.03 -42.01
C LYS A 217 4.16 23.11 -42.80
N GLU A 218 4.81 24.27 -42.96
CA GLU A 218 4.26 25.40 -43.66
C GLU A 218 3.97 25.04 -45.14
N GLY A 219 2.72 25.29 -45.62
CA GLY A 219 2.28 24.88 -46.94
C GLY A 219 1.70 23.46 -47.07
N SER A 220 1.59 22.74 -45.98
CA SER A 220 0.97 21.41 -45.96
C SER A 220 -0.54 21.46 -46.28
N PRO A 221 -1.09 20.51 -47.08
CA PRO A 221 -2.53 20.45 -47.38
C PRO A 221 -3.35 20.24 -46.09
N GLN A 222 -4.47 20.96 -45.93
CA GLN A 222 -5.35 20.87 -44.75
C GLN A 222 -5.97 19.49 -44.55
N ASP A 223 -6.15 18.73 -45.58
CA ASP A 223 -6.72 17.38 -45.58
C ASP A 223 -5.67 16.28 -45.33
N LYS A 224 -4.38 16.63 -45.36
CA LYS A 224 -3.28 15.70 -45.16
C LYS A 224 -2.05 16.46 -44.59
N PRO A 225 -2.10 16.90 -43.32
CA PRO A 225 -1.01 17.69 -42.74
C PRO A 225 0.28 16.87 -42.65
N GLU A 226 1.36 17.43 -43.21
CA GLU A 226 2.73 16.94 -42.96
C GLU A 226 3.26 17.60 -41.71
N TYR A 227 3.96 16.84 -40.87
CA TYR A 227 4.55 17.34 -39.63
C TYR A 227 6.06 17.39 -39.75
N GLU A 228 6.66 18.44 -39.20
CA GLU A 228 8.10 18.55 -38.96
C GLU A 228 8.38 18.70 -37.48
N GLU A 229 9.54 18.25 -37.01
CA GLU A 229 9.96 18.41 -35.62
C GLU A 229 10.64 19.77 -35.45
N VAL A 230 10.09 20.57 -34.54
CA VAL A 230 10.70 21.84 -34.12
C VAL A 230 11.19 21.67 -32.69
N PHE A 231 12.43 22.08 -32.42
CA PHE A 231 13.03 21.99 -31.09
C PHE A 231 12.84 23.28 -30.32
N GLU A 232 12.23 23.21 -29.15
CA GLU A 232 12.02 24.36 -28.26
C GLU A 232 12.58 24.09 -26.87
N TRP A 233 13.08 25.15 -26.21
CA TRP A 233 13.56 25.05 -24.84
C TRP A 233 12.39 24.88 -23.87
N GLU A 234 12.38 23.80 -23.14
CA GLU A 234 11.39 23.54 -22.09
C GLU A 234 12.02 23.41 -20.71
N THR A 235 11.28 23.84 -19.70
CA THR A 235 11.56 23.51 -18.30
C THR A 235 10.89 22.19 -17.97
N LEU A 236 11.68 21.17 -17.67
CA LEU A 236 11.22 19.80 -17.49
C LEU A 236 10.60 19.54 -16.12
N ASN A 237 11.06 20.25 -15.08
CA ASN A 237 10.68 20.03 -13.70
C ASN A 237 9.67 21.05 -13.18
N SER A 238 8.94 20.66 -12.12
CA SER A 238 7.89 21.49 -11.50
C SER A 238 8.40 22.42 -10.41
N MET A 239 9.59 22.21 -9.88
CA MET A 239 10.32 22.97 -8.86
C MET A 239 9.63 23.09 -7.49
N VAL A 240 8.34 23.39 -7.44
CA VAL A 240 7.60 23.58 -6.18
C VAL A 240 6.64 22.44 -5.95
N PRO A 241 6.91 21.56 -4.99
CA PRO A 241 6.03 20.43 -4.71
C PRO A 241 4.72 20.88 -4.04
N LEU A 242 3.63 20.19 -4.39
CA LEU A 242 2.29 20.52 -3.92
C LEU A 242 2.18 20.47 -2.39
N TRP A 243 2.90 19.54 -1.73
CA TRP A 243 2.89 19.38 -0.27
C TRP A 243 3.69 20.44 0.48
N GLN A 244 4.49 21.25 -0.20
CA GLN A 244 5.17 22.39 0.39
C GLN A 244 4.34 23.68 0.33
N ARG A 245 3.33 23.74 -0.55
CA ARG A 245 2.41 24.87 -0.66
C ARG A 245 1.49 24.95 0.57
N LYS A 246 1.07 26.16 0.93
CA LYS A 246 0.09 26.33 2.01
C LYS A 246 -1.25 25.70 1.60
N LYS A 247 -1.86 24.94 2.51
CA LYS A 247 -3.14 24.25 2.26
C LYS A 247 -4.24 25.18 1.73
N ALA A 248 -4.26 26.44 2.17
CA ALA A 248 -5.23 27.43 1.71
C ALA A 248 -5.05 27.86 0.25
N ASP A 249 -3.86 27.65 -0.33
CA ASP A 249 -3.50 28.08 -1.68
C ASP A 249 -3.61 26.94 -2.71
N VAL A 250 -4.10 25.76 -2.29
CA VAL A 250 -4.23 24.57 -3.14
C VAL A 250 -5.69 24.15 -3.18
N THR A 251 -6.24 24.04 -4.39
CA THR A 251 -7.62 23.61 -4.60
C THR A 251 -7.77 22.10 -4.53
N ARG A 252 -9.00 21.61 -4.37
CA ARG A 252 -9.29 20.18 -4.39
C ARG A 252 -8.95 19.55 -5.74
N GLU A 253 -9.21 20.26 -6.82
CA GLU A 253 -8.95 19.84 -8.19
C GLU A 253 -7.45 19.66 -8.44
N GLU A 254 -6.59 20.54 -7.87
CA GLU A 254 -5.13 20.40 -7.96
C GLU A 254 -4.64 19.14 -7.22
N TYR A 255 -5.19 18.83 -6.04
CA TYR A 255 -4.89 17.60 -5.32
C TYR A 255 -5.33 16.35 -6.10
N ASP A 256 -6.54 16.37 -6.66
CA ASP A 256 -7.09 15.25 -7.41
C ASP A 256 -6.30 14.99 -8.69
N LYS A 257 -5.95 16.05 -9.42
CA LYS A 257 -5.12 15.98 -10.62
C LYS A 257 -3.72 15.42 -10.31
N PHE A 258 -3.08 15.93 -9.25
CA PHE A 258 -1.79 15.41 -8.80
C PHE A 258 -1.85 13.91 -8.50
N TYR A 259 -2.88 13.47 -7.78
CA TYR A 259 -3.09 12.07 -7.46
C TYR A 259 -3.22 11.21 -8.73
N GLN A 260 -4.09 11.63 -9.64
CA GLN A 260 -4.35 10.91 -10.90
C GLN A 260 -3.09 10.78 -11.77
N GLU A 261 -2.37 11.87 -11.95
CA GLU A 261 -1.15 11.91 -12.78
C GLU A 261 0.00 11.14 -12.11
N ARG A 262 0.16 11.29 -10.80
CA ARG A 262 1.31 10.71 -10.08
C ARG A 262 1.18 9.22 -9.85
N PHE A 263 -0.01 8.75 -9.52
CA PHE A 263 -0.26 7.35 -9.20
C PHE A 263 -0.95 6.57 -10.32
N GLY A 264 -1.27 7.22 -11.44
CA GLY A 264 -1.88 6.58 -12.61
C GLY A 264 -3.31 6.06 -12.35
N ASP A 265 -4.01 6.61 -11.36
CA ASP A 265 -5.39 6.25 -11.04
C ASP A 265 -6.35 7.25 -11.69
N PRO A 266 -7.21 6.83 -12.63
CA PRO A 266 -8.14 7.74 -13.29
C PRO A 266 -9.25 8.26 -12.35
N ALA A 267 -9.50 7.59 -11.22
CA ALA A 267 -10.50 7.99 -10.25
C ALA A 267 -9.93 9.03 -9.26
N ALA A 268 -10.75 9.99 -8.86
CA ALA A 268 -10.37 10.91 -7.80
C ALA A 268 -10.32 10.18 -6.44
N PRO A 269 -9.41 10.57 -5.53
CA PRO A 269 -9.34 9.99 -4.20
C PRO A 269 -10.53 10.44 -3.34
N LEU A 270 -10.94 9.60 -2.41
CA LEU A 270 -12.03 9.93 -1.47
C LEU A 270 -11.61 11.04 -0.50
N SER A 271 -10.39 10.97 -0.01
CA SER A 271 -9.87 11.97 0.92
C SER A 271 -8.41 12.32 0.67
N VAL A 272 -8.03 13.52 1.10
CA VAL A 272 -6.69 14.09 1.04
C VAL A 272 -6.27 14.52 2.44
N ILE A 273 -5.13 14.03 2.89
CA ILE A 273 -4.54 14.34 4.20
C ILE A 273 -3.25 15.12 3.98
N THR A 274 -3.20 16.35 4.46
CA THR A 274 -1.98 17.16 4.45
C THR A 274 -1.39 17.20 5.85
N VAL A 275 -0.08 16.96 5.97
CA VAL A 275 0.64 16.99 7.24
C VAL A 275 1.83 17.94 7.09
N SER A 276 1.99 18.83 8.07
CA SER A 276 3.23 19.59 8.28
C SER A 276 3.59 19.43 9.76
N ALA A 277 4.73 18.87 10.04
CA ALA A 277 5.22 18.59 11.38
C ALA A 277 6.60 19.21 11.56
N GLU A 278 6.77 19.92 12.67
CA GLU A 278 8.02 20.51 13.12
C GLU A 278 8.25 20.07 14.57
N GLY A 279 9.45 19.63 14.90
CA GLY A 279 9.76 19.18 16.26
C GLY A 279 10.92 18.19 16.33
N ALA A 280 10.70 17.02 16.92
CA ALA A 280 11.73 15.97 17.00
C ALA A 280 12.16 15.45 15.62
N VAL A 281 11.27 15.53 14.65
CA VAL A 281 11.50 15.27 13.20
C VAL A 281 10.67 16.27 12.43
N THR A 282 11.29 16.94 11.47
CA THR A 282 10.61 17.85 10.54
C THR A 282 10.23 17.07 9.27
N TYR A 283 8.93 17.10 8.91
CA TYR A 283 8.49 16.49 7.66
C TYR A 283 7.19 17.09 7.16
N LYS A 284 6.96 16.98 5.87
CA LYS A 284 5.68 17.25 5.21
C LYS A 284 5.18 16.00 4.51
N ALA A 285 3.85 15.81 4.51
CA ALA A 285 3.26 14.69 3.82
C ALA A 285 1.94 15.11 3.14
N LEU A 286 1.70 14.48 1.99
CA LEU A 286 0.46 14.58 1.23
C LEU A 286 -0.01 13.15 0.97
N LEU A 287 -1.09 12.74 1.65
CA LEU A 287 -1.61 11.39 1.60
C LEU A 287 -3.00 11.36 1.01
N TYR A 288 -3.34 10.26 0.35
CA TYR A 288 -4.60 10.04 -0.33
C TYR A 288 -5.23 8.72 0.10
N ILE A 289 -6.55 8.76 0.32
CA ILE A 289 -7.37 7.56 0.47
C ILE A 289 -8.03 7.30 -0.89
N PRO A 290 -7.63 6.24 -1.62
CA PRO A 290 -8.18 5.91 -2.92
C PRO A 290 -9.67 5.55 -2.85
N SER A 291 -10.39 5.73 -3.96
CA SER A 291 -11.81 5.35 -4.07
C SER A 291 -12.01 3.88 -4.40
N GLN A 292 -11.02 3.23 -5.01
CA GLN A 292 -11.06 1.84 -5.42
C GLN A 292 -9.70 1.16 -5.29
N ALA A 293 -9.73 -0.15 -5.06
CA ALA A 293 -8.51 -0.95 -5.03
C ALA A 293 -8.04 -1.24 -6.46
N PRO A 294 -6.74 -1.08 -6.77
CA PRO A 294 -6.19 -1.53 -8.03
C PRO A 294 -6.32 -3.06 -8.16
N SER A 295 -6.43 -3.57 -9.39
CA SER A 295 -6.67 -5.00 -9.66
C SER A 295 -5.64 -5.93 -9.01
N GLN A 296 -4.40 -5.47 -8.87
CA GLN A 296 -3.30 -6.22 -8.22
C GLN A 296 -3.23 -6.03 -6.70
N TYR A 297 -4.14 -5.32 -6.05
CA TYR A 297 -4.02 -4.93 -4.63
C TYR A 297 -3.80 -6.11 -3.67
N TYR A 298 -4.44 -7.24 -3.95
CA TYR A 298 -4.32 -8.47 -3.15
C TYR A 298 -3.41 -9.53 -3.80
N THR A 299 -2.47 -9.11 -4.66
CA THR A 299 -1.47 -10.00 -5.29
C THR A 299 -0.07 -9.64 -4.84
N GLU A 300 0.90 -10.54 -5.07
CA GLU A 300 2.33 -10.31 -4.76
C GLU A 300 2.95 -9.17 -5.59
N ASP A 301 2.34 -8.80 -6.72
CA ASP A 301 2.82 -7.70 -7.57
C ASP A 301 2.54 -6.32 -6.99
N TYR A 302 1.65 -6.23 -5.98
CA TYR A 302 1.34 -4.96 -5.35
C TYR A 302 2.49 -4.49 -4.48
N LYS A 303 2.97 -3.27 -4.75
CA LYS A 303 4.02 -2.62 -3.96
C LYS A 303 3.39 -1.56 -3.05
N PRO A 304 3.20 -1.86 -1.76
CA PRO A 304 2.71 -0.88 -0.80
C PRO A 304 3.80 0.13 -0.45
N GLY A 305 3.38 1.30 0.02
CA GLY A 305 4.27 2.31 0.57
C GLY A 305 4.07 3.70 -0.03
N LEU A 306 4.70 4.66 0.61
CA LEU A 306 4.66 6.07 0.22
C LEU A 306 5.93 6.45 -0.53
N GLN A 307 5.82 7.40 -1.45
CA GLN A 307 7.00 7.99 -2.08
C GLN A 307 7.75 8.83 -1.05
N LEU A 308 9.05 8.66 -0.97
CA LEU A 308 9.90 9.36 -0.02
C LEU A 308 10.81 10.33 -0.73
N TYR A 309 10.81 11.57 -0.26
CA TYR A 309 11.63 12.66 -0.76
C TYR A 309 12.53 13.23 0.33
N ALA A 310 13.68 13.72 -0.07
CA ALA A 310 14.57 14.55 0.74
C ALA A 310 15.08 15.71 -0.12
N SER A 311 14.88 16.95 0.34
CA SER A 311 15.30 18.18 -0.35
C SER A 311 14.91 18.23 -1.84
N GLY A 312 13.65 17.87 -2.16
CA GLY A 312 13.11 17.89 -3.52
C GLY A 312 13.54 16.72 -4.43
N VAL A 313 14.34 15.79 -3.93
CA VAL A 313 14.81 14.60 -4.66
C VAL A 313 14.09 13.35 -4.19
N MET A 314 13.58 12.53 -5.12
CA MET A 314 12.97 11.25 -4.79
C MET A 314 14.03 10.23 -4.38
N ILE A 315 13.87 9.71 -3.17
CA ILE A 315 14.75 8.71 -2.57
C ILE A 315 14.20 7.30 -2.83
N MET A 316 12.91 7.10 -2.54
CA MET A 316 12.24 5.82 -2.73
C MET A 316 10.86 6.05 -3.35
N ASP A 317 10.54 5.26 -4.36
CA ASP A 317 9.20 5.29 -4.99
C ASP A 317 8.15 4.58 -4.13
N SER A 318 8.57 3.64 -3.28
CA SER A 318 7.70 2.88 -2.39
C SER A 318 8.43 2.54 -1.09
N CYS A 319 8.25 3.36 -0.06
CA CYS A 319 8.76 3.13 1.28
C CYS A 319 7.69 2.47 2.14
N ALA A 320 7.75 1.14 2.27
CA ALA A 320 6.78 0.35 3.04
C ALA A 320 6.86 0.65 4.55
N ASP A 321 8.03 0.99 5.09
CA ASP A 321 8.25 1.26 6.52
C ASP A 321 7.48 2.48 7.04
N LEU A 322 6.96 3.33 6.15
CA LEU A 322 6.17 4.51 6.51
C LEU A 322 4.72 4.19 6.88
N LEU A 323 4.21 3.03 6.51
CA LEU A 323 2.83 2.63 6.77
C LEU A 323 2.76 1.25 7.40
N PRO A 324 1.88 1.05 8.40
CA PRO A 324 1.53 -0.29 8.84
C PRO A 324 0.72 -1.01 7.76
N ASP A 325 0.75 -2.34 7.75
CA ASP A 325 0.11 -3.17 6.73
C ASP A 325 -1.39 -2.90 6.54
N TYR A 326 -2.09 -2.56 7.61
CA TYR A 326 -3.51 -2.24 7.56
C TYR A 326 -3.83 -0.92 6.86
N PHE A 327 -2.84 -0.08 6.56
CA PHE A 327 -2.98 1.16 5.78
C PHE A 327 -2.24 1.11 4.43
N ASN A 328 -1.88 -0.06 3.96
CA ASN A 328 -1.20 -0.28 2.68
C ASN A 328 -1.95 0.27 1.46
N PHE A 329 -3.24 0.57 1.59
CA PHE A 329 -4.03 1.21 0.54
C PHE A 329 -3.72 2.71 0.38
N VAL A 330 -3.14 3.36 1.39
CA VAL A 330 -2.84 4.79 1.33
C VAL A 330 -1.74 5.05 0.30
N ARG A 331 -1.97 6.02 -0.57
CA ARG A 331 -0.98 6.53 -1.52
C ARG A 331 -0.55 7.92 -1.07
N GLY A 332 0.65 8.31 -1.46
CA GLY A 332 1.09 9.66 -1.12
C GLY A 332 2.60 9.84 -1.14
N VAL A 333 2.97 11.01 -0.65
CA VAL A 333 4.35 11.49 -0.62
C VAL A 333 4.69 11.94 0.78
N VAL A 334 5.91 11.63 1.22
CA VAL A 334 6.52 12.15 2.44
C VAL A 334 7.85 12.79 2.08
N GLU A 335 8.09 13.98 2.58
CA GLU A 335 9.38 14.67 2.44
C GLU A 335 9.91 15.05 3.83
N SER A 336 11.17 14.73 4.08
CA SER A 336 11.87 15.12 5.29
C SER A 336 13.34 15.41 5.01
N PRO A 337 13.88 16.55 5.50
CA PRO A 337 15.30 16.84 5.44
C PRO A 337 16.13 16.08 6.48
N ASP A 338 15.46 15.52 7.53
CA ASP A 338 16.14 14.94 8.71
C ASP A 338 16.48 13.45 8.55
N LEU A 339 16.18 12.84 7.39
CA LEU A 339 16.38 11.40 7.18
C LEU A 339 17.85 11.05 7.03
N SER A 340 18.29 10.02 7.75
CA SER A 340 19.62 9.42 7.58
C SER A 340 19.63 8.48 6.39
N LEU A 341 20.10 8.99 5.25
CA LEU A 341 20.21 8.23 4.01
C LEU A 341 21.50 7.40 4.00
N ASN A 342 21.46 6.22 3.38
CA ASN A 342 22.68 5.49 3.05
C ASN A 342 23.40 6.16 1.85
N ILE A 343 24.57 5.63 1.51
CA ILE A 343 25.41 6.19 0.42
C ILE A 343 24.67 6.21 -0.92
N SER A 344 23.89 5.18 -1.25
CA SER A 344 23.10 5.11 -2.50
C SER A 344 21.78 5.88 -2.45
N ARG A 345 21.37 6.32 -1.28
CA ARG A 345 20.03 6.90 -1.04
C ARG A 345 18.86 5.98 -1.45
N GLU A 346 19.12 4.70 -1.69
CA GLU A 346 18.10 3.72 -2.05
C GLU A 346 17.56 2.95 -0.84
N LEU A 347 18.31 2.98 0.27
CA LEU A 347 17.95 2.31 1.51
C LEU A 347 18.04 3.28 2.68
N LEU A 348 17.09 3.19 3.56
CA LEU A 348 17.13 3.87 4.86
C LEU A 348 17.85 2.96 5.86
N GLN A 349 18.81 3.51 6.60
CA GLN A 349 19.28 2.82 7.79
C GLN A 349 18.13 2.83 8.79
N HIS A 350 17.94 1.75 9.59
CA HIS A 350 16.87 1.63 10.60
C HIS A 350 16.77 2.90 11.44
N ASP A 351 16.01 3.86 10.92
CA ASP A 351 16.04 5.23 11.41
C ASP A 351 14.93 5.44 12.45
N ARG A 352 15.33 6.01 13.58
CA ARG A 352 14.39 6.44 14.61
C ARG A 352 13.41 7.48 14.08
N GLN A 353 13.86 8.35 13.17
CA GLN A 353 13.03 9.39 12.57
C GLN A 353 11.90 8.75 11.72
N LEU A 354 12.22 7.73 10.93
CA LEU A 354 11.22 7.03 10.12
C LEU A 354 10.10 6.44 10.97
N LYS A 355 10.45 5.83 12.13
CA LYS A 355 9.47 5.28 13.07
C LYS A 355 8.57 6.37 13.67
N ILE A 356 9.12 7.55 13.95
CA ILE A 356 8.35 8.69 14.46
C ILE A 356 7.39 9.19 13.39
N ILE A 357 7.85 9.33 12.14
CA ILE A 357 7.02 9.72 11.01
C ILE A 357 5.89 8.71 10.83
N SER A 358 6.21 7.41 10.73
CA SER A 358 5.24 6.33 10.56
C SER A 358 4.15 6.34 11.63
N ALA A 359 4.53 6.45 12.91
CA ALA A 359 3.56 6.50 14.02
C ALA A 359 2.66 7.75 13.97
N ASN A 360 3.17 8.88 13.48
CA ASN A 360 2.36 10.09 13.29
C ASN A 360 1.41 9.97 12.10
N LEU A 361 1.88 9.40 10.98
CA LEU A 361 1.05 9.15 9.80
C LEU A 361 -0.08 8.16 10.13
N GLU A 362 0.21 7.08 10.86
CA GLU A 362 -0.78 6.12 11.36
C GLU A 362 -1.93 6.84 12.08
N LYS A 363 -1.60 7.71 13.03
CA LYS A 363 -2.61 8.49 13.78
C LYS A 363 -3.43 9.41 12.88
N LYS A 364 -2.79 10.06 11.90
CA LYS A 364 -3.47 10.98 10.97
C LYS A 364 -4.42 10.24 10.03
N ILE A 365 -3.99 9.09 9.51
CA ILE A 365 -4.82 8.25 8.64
C ILE A 365 -6.01 7.69 9.43
N LYS A 366 -5.78 7.16 10.64
CA LYS A 366 -6.85 6.68 11.51
C LYS A 366 -7.87 7.78 11.79
N ALA A 367 -7.43 8.96 12.22
CA ALA A 367 -8.31 10.09 12.50
C ALA A 367 -9.13 10.52 11.27
N GLU A 368 -8.56 10.44 10.07
CA GLU A 368 -9.29 10.76 8.84
C GLU A 368 -10.34 9.69 8.51
N LEU A 369 -10.02 8.40 8.70
CA LEU A 369 -11.01 7.32 8.53
C LEU A 369 -12.16 7.45 9.54
N GLU A 370 -11.86 7.77 10.80
CA GLU A 370 -12.86 8.04 11.84
C GLU A 370 -13.72 9.27 11.48
N ARG A 371 -13.12 10.33 10.95
CA ARG A 371 -13.85 11.49 10.44
C ARG A 371 -14.78 11.11 9.27
N MET A 372 -14.28 10.38 8.30
CA MET A 372 -15.09 9.91 7.17
C MET A 372 -16.25 9.04 7.65
N LEU A 373 -15.98 8.12 8.58
CA LEU A 373 -17.01 7.24 9.16
C LEU A 373 -18.13 8.04 9.83
N LYS A 374 -17.80 9.14 10.52
CA LYS A 374 -18.73 9.98 11.26
C LYS A 374 -19.44 11.02 10.38
N ASP A 375 -18.67 11.74 9.56
CA ASP A 375 -19.13 12.96 8.90
C ASP A 375 -19.38 12.77 7.38
N ASP A 376 -18.88 11.67 6.80
CA ASP A 376 -18.95 11.38 5.37
C ASP A 376 -19.14 9.86 5.12
N ARG A 377 -20.22 9.34 5.69
CA ARG A 377 -20.53 7.91 5.71
C ARG A 377 -20.57 7.27 4.32
N GLU A 378 -21.09 7.97 3.33
CA GLU A 378 -21.19 7.45 1.96
C GLU A 378 -19.81 7.15 1.38
N ASN A 379 -18.85 8.08 1.51
CA ASN A 379 -17.49 7.88 1.05
C ASN A 379 -16.73 6.85 1.91
N TYR A 380 -17.03 6.78 3.22
CA TYR A 380 -16.48 5.72 4.07
C TYR A 380 -16.94 4.33 3.62
N GLU A 381 -18.21 4.16 3.28
CA GLU A 381 -18.72 2.88 2.77
C GLU A 381 -18.17 2.52 1.39
N LYS A 382 -17.89 3.51 0.52
CA LYS A 382 -17.16 3.29 -0.75
C LYS A 382 -15.74 2.79 -0.48
N PHE A 383 -15.04 3.44 0.44
CA PHE A 383 -13.72 3.03 0.93
C PHE A 383 -13.77 1.59 1.49
N TYR A 384 -14.72 1.33 2.39
CA TYR A 384 -14.82 0.03 3.07
C TYR A 384 -15.11 -1.12 2.11
N ARG A 385 -15.90 -0.91 1.07
CA ARG A 385 -16.13 -1.91 0.00
C ARG A 385 -14.85 -2.32 -0.71
N SER A 386 -13.91 -1.40 -0.88
CA SER A 386 -12.64 -1.64 -1.57
C SER A 386 -11.54 -2.21 -0.65
N PHE A 387 -11.48 -1.72 0.60
CA PHE A 387 -10.35 -1.96 1.50
C PHE A 387 -10.74 -2.55 2.87
N GLY A 388 -12.03 -2.72 3.15
CA GLY A 388 -12.50 -3.25 4.45
C GLY A 388 -11.93 -4.62 4.78
N ARG A 389 -11.74 -5.48 3.76
CA ARG A 389 -11.09 -6.77 3.93
C ARG A 389 -9.66 -6.65 4.46
N GLN A 390 -8.88 -5.65 4.02
CA GLN A 390 -7.54 -5.40 4.54
C GLN A 390 -7.58 -5.07 6.04
N LEU A 391 -8.50 -4.21 6.47
CA LEU A 391 -8.67 -3.88 7.89
C LEU A 391 -9.04 -5.12 8.72
N LYS A 392 -9.93 -5.97 8.21
CA LYS A 392 -10.33 -7.22 8.86
C LYS A 392 -9.16 -8.19 9.00
N LEU A 393 -8.43 -8.45 7.90
CA LEU A 393 -7.27 -9.35 7.90
C LEU A 393 -6.21 -8.88 8.90
N CYS A 394 -5.92 -7.59 8.94
CA CYS A 394 -4.95 -7.05 9.88
C CYS A 394 -5.45 -7.01 11.34
N ALA A 395 -6.77 -6.96 11.55
CA ALA A 395 -7.35 -7.14 12.89
C ALA A 395 -7.17 -8.58 13.40
N LEU A 396 -7.03 -9.55 12.50
CA LEU A 396 -6.76 -10.96 12.82
C LEU A 396 -5.26 -11.25 13.00
N ASP A 397 -4.38 -10.43 12.42
CA ASP A 397 -2.94 -10.66 12.40
C ASP A 397 -2.34 -10.65 13.82
N ASN A 398 -1.29 -11.48 14.01
CA ASN A 398 -0.63 -11.62 15.30
C ASN A 398 -1.58 -11.83 16.49
N TYR A 399 -2.57 -12.72 16.31
CA TYR A 399 -3.61 -13.03 17.33
C TYR A 399 -4.38 -11.79 17.81
N GLY A 400 -4.68 -10.87 16.90
CA GLY A 400 -5.46 -9.68 17.21
C GLY A 400 -4.68 -8.57 17.94
N ALA A 401 -3.35 -8.52 17.76
CA ALA A 401 -2.51 -7.50 18.42
C ALA A 401 -2.91 -6.06 18.08
N LYS A 402 -3.55 -5.84 16.92
CA LYS A 402 -4.01 -4.52 16.45
C LYS A 402 -5.53 -4.33 16.55
N LYS A 403 -6.25 -5.26 17.16
CA LYS A 403 -7.72 -5.23 17.23
C LYS A 403 -8.29 -3.94 17.82
N GLU A 404 -7.72 -3.44 18.92
CA GLU A 404 -8.18 -2.22 19.58
C GLU A 404 -8.01 -0.95 18.72
N GLN A 405 -7.10 -0.99 17.77
CA GLN A 405 -6.86 0.12 16.86
C GLN A 405 -7.81 0.12 15.67
N LEU A 406 -8.32 -1.06 15.27
CA LEU A 406 -9.08 -1.25 14.04
C LEU A 406 -10.56 -1.57 14.26
N GLN A 407 -10.96 -2.14 15.41
CA GLN A 407 -12.33 -2.62 15.66
C GLN A 407 -13.41 -1.56 15.45
N ASP A 408 -13.11 -0.28 15.74
CA ASP A 408 -14.06 0.82 15.58
C ASP A 408 -14.25 1.25 14.12
N LEU A 409 -13.35 0.80 13.23
CA LEU A 409 -13.39 1.06 11.80
C LEU A 409 -14.09 -0.06 11.01
N LEU A 410 -14.42 -1.18 11.65
CA LEU A 410 -15.03 -2.32 10.98
C LEU A 410 -16.53 -2.10 10.78
N LEU A 411 -17.03 -2.52 9.61
CA LEU A 411 -18.46 -2.53 9.29
C LEU A 411 -18.98 -3.95 9.08
N PHE A 412 -20.19 -4.17 9.58
CA PHE A 412 -20.93 -5.42 9.43
C PHE A 412 -22.36 -5.11 9.02
N TYR A 413 -22.98 -5.96 8.23
CA TYR A 413 -24.37 -5.75 7.84
C TYR A 413 -25.33 -6.04 9.01
N SER A 414 -26.24 -5.12 9.30
CA SER A 414 -27.22 -5.24 10.38
C SER A 414 -28.52 -5.85 9.88
N SER A 415 -29.03 -6.83 10.59
CA SER A 415 -30.37 -7.43 10.32
C SER A 415 -31.50 -6.43 10.51
N THR A 416 -31.35 -5.45 11.42
CA THR A 416 -32.37 -4.46 11.75
C THR A 416 -32.27 -3.21 10.86
N GLU A 417 -31.06 -2.64 10.75
CA GLU A 417 -30.83 -1.42 9.99
C GLU A 417 -30.81 -1.65 8.46
N LYS A 418 -30.66 -2.91 8.02
CA LYS A 418 -30.55 -3.32 6.62
C LYS A 418 -29.44 -2.59 5.84
N LYS A 419 -28.36 -2.25 6.54
CA LYS A 419 -27.17 -1.54 6.03
C LYS A 419 -25.93 -1.91 6.86
N PRO A 420 -24.70 -1.57 6.39
CA PRO A 420 -23.50 -1.71 7.17
C PRO A 420 -23.50 -0.80 8.41
N VAL A 421 -23.14 -1.34 9.56
CA VAL A 421 -23.04 -0.65 10.85
C VAL A 421 -21.71 -0.98 11.53
N THR A 422 -21.27 -0.10 12.44
CA THR A 422 -20.13 -0.36 13.32
C THR A 422 -20.55 -1.17 14.54
N LEU A 423 -19.56 -1.73 15.26
CA LEU A 423 -19.82 -2.39 16.55
C LEU A 423 -20.37 -1.39 17.58
N ALA A 424 -19.90 -0.12 17.56
CA ALA A 424 -20.41 0.94 18.43
C ALA A 424 -21.88 1.26 18.16
N GLU A 425 -22.26 1.36 16.88
CA GLU A 425 -23.66 1.58 16.48
C GLU A 425 -24.55 0.42 16.92
N TYR A 426 -24.09 -0.85 16.78
CA TYR A 426 -24.80 -2.01 17.27
C TYR A 426 -24.99 -1.96 18.78
N VAL A 427 -23.92 -1.78 19.56
CA VAL A 427 -23.98 -1.76 21.04
C VAL A 427 -24.90 -0.62 21.54
N SER A 428 -24.94 0.53 20.86
CA SER A 428 -25.82 1.63 21.22
C SER A 428 -27.33 1.31 21.10
N ARG A 429 -27.69 0.31 20.29
CA ARG A 429 -29.08 -0.15 20.06
C ARG A 429 -29.43 -1.43 20.82
N MET A 430 -28.44 -2.04 21.52
CA MET A 430 -28.70 -3.25 22.31
C MET A 430 -29.81 -3.05 23.33
N GLN A 431 -30.61 -4.06 23.53
CA GLN A 431 -31.61 -4.06 24.59
C GLN A 431 -30.94 -4.05 25.99
N PRO A 432 -31.59 -3.46 27.03
CA PRO A 432 -30.98 -3.32 28.36
C PRO A 432 -30.46 -4.65 28.93
N ASP A 433 -31.20 -5.73 28.70
CA ASP A 433 -30.89 -7.08 29.21
C ASP A 433 -30.03 -7.91 28.26
N GLN A 434 -29.69 -7.40 27.10
CA GLN A 434 -28.89 -8.10 26.11
C GLN A 434 -27.44 -8.23 26.57
N LYS A 435 -26.97 -9.48 26.66
CA LYS A 435 -25.62 -9.79 27.15
C LYS A 435 -24.60 -9.87 26.03
N PHE A 436 -25.00 -10.28 24.83
CA PHE A 436 -24.10 -10.66 23.74
C PHE A 436 -24.31 -9.81 22.47
N ILE A 437 -23.25 -9.65 21.70
CA ILE A 437 -23.32 -9.22 20.31
C ILE A 437 -23.61 -10.45 19.46
N TYR A 438 -24.81 -10.53 18.91
CA TYR A 438 -25.23 -11.68 18.10
C TYR A 438 -24.74 -11.52 16.66
N PHE A 439 -24.20 -12.59 16.09
CA PHE A 439 -23.78 -12.64 14.70
C PHE A 439 -24.20 -13.96 14.04
N ALA A 440 -24.28 -13.94 12.72
CA ALA A 440 -24.45 -15.14 11.91
C ALA A 440 -23.60 -15.02 10.63
N SER A 441 -22.93 -16.11 10.26
CA SER A 441 -22.04 -16.16 9.11
C SER A 441 -22.67 -16.90 7.94
N GLY A 442 -22.38 -16.48 6.71
CA GLY A 442 -22.82 -17.16 5.50
C GLY A 442 -22.42 -16.41 4.24
N ASP A 443 -22.61 -17.01 3.07
CA ASP A 443 -22.11 -16.49 1.79
C ASP A 443 -22.76 -15.16 1.35
N THR A 444 -24.02 -14.92 1.75
CA THR A 444 -24.76 -13.71 1.37
C THR A 444 -25.68 -13.22 2.48
N VAL A 445 -26.00 -11.93 2.47
CA VAL A 445 -26.99 -11.33 3.37
C VAL A 445 -28.33 -12.07 3.31
N ASP A 446 -28.79 -12.39 2.10
CA ASP A 446 -30.06 -13.09 1.89
C ASP A 446 -30.04 -14.51 2.46
N ALA A 447 -28.96 -15.26 2.26
CA ALA A 447 -28.80 -16.60 2.84
C ALA A 447 -28.85 -16.56 4.37
N ILE A 448 -28.17 -15.61 5.00
CA ILE A 448 -28.16 -15.46 6.45
C ILE A 448 -29.56 -15.03 6.97
N ASP A 449 -30.21 -14.11 6.26
CA ASP A 449 -31.53 -13.59 6.68
C ASP A 449 -32.60 -14.70 6.69
N HIS A 450 -32.47 -15.73 5.87
CA HIS A 450 -33.37 -16.86 5.80
C HIS A 450 -32.93 -18.08 6.62
N MET A 451 -31.88 -17.98 7.43
CA MET A 451 -31.44 -19.08 8.29
C MET A 451 -32.43 -19.34 9.42
N PRO A 452 -32.96 -20.58 9.56
CA PRO A 452 -33.90 -20.93 10.63
C PRO A 452 -33.36 -20.66 12.05
N GLN A 453 -32.04 -20.79 12.23
CA GLN A 453 -31.38 -20.54 13.52
C GLN A 453 -31.50 -19.09 14.00
N THR A 454 -31.78 -18.15 13.08
CA THR A 454 -31.98 -16.73 13.41
C THR A 454 -33.39 -16.35 13.80
N GLU A 455 -34.40 -17.27 13.61
CA GLU A 455 -35.81 -17.01 13.85
C GLU A 455 -36.06 -16.54 15.29
N LEU A 456 -35.50 -17.24 16.27
CA LEU A 456 -35.71 -16.93 17.68
C LEU A 456 -35.18 -15.55 18.06
N LEU A 457 -33.99 -15.17 17.59
CA LEU A 457 -33.41 -13.83 17.83
C LEU A 457 -34.27 -12.73 17.20
N LYS A 458 -34.79 -12.97 15.99
CA LYS A 458 -35.68 -12.04 15.30
C LYS A 458 -36.99 -11.85 16.03
N ASP A 459 -37.58 -12.93 16.55
CA ASP A 459 -38.81 -12.87 17.34
C ASP A 459 -38.65 -12.07 18.63
N HIS A 460 -37.46 -12.09 19.23
CA HIS A 460 -37.13 -11.28 20.39
C HIS A 460 -36.67 -9.87 20.01
N ASN A 461 -36.78 -9.49 18.73
CA ASN A 461 -36.30 -8.21 18.19
C ASN A 461 -34.82 -7.93 18.49
N MET A 462 -33.99 -8.98 18.53
CA MET A 462 -32.55 -8.86 18.69
C MET A 462 -31.91 -8.59 17.34
N GLU A 463 -31.06 -7.56 17.29
CA GLU A 463 -30.25 -7.26 16.11
C GLU A 463 -29.16 -8.32 15.93
N ILE A 464 -28.93 -8.76 14.69
CA ILE A 464 -27.91 -9.75 14.32
C ILE A 464 -26.96 -9.10 13.30
N LEU A 465 -25.66 -9.21 13.53
CA LEU A 465 -24.65 -8.84 12.54
C LEU A 465 -24.45 -9.98 11.56
N TYR A 466 -24.52 -9.69 10.26
CA TYR A 466 -24.31 -10.66 9.20
C TYR A 466 -22.86 -10.60 8.73
N PHE A 467 -22.17 -11.70 8.86
CA PHE A 467 -20.79 -11.90 8.50
C PHE A 467 -20.73 -12.56 7.12
N THR A 468 -20.44 -11.76 6.11
CA THR A 468 -20.46 -12.22 4.71
C THR A 468 -19.07 -12.33 4.08
N ASP A 469 -18.02 -11.83 4.75
CA ASP A 469 -16.62 -12.00 4.33
C ASP A 469 -16.02 -13.21 5.07
N LYS A 470 -15.24 -14.03 4.36
CA LYS A 470 -14.57 -15.20 4.96
C LYS A 470 -13.66 -14.86 6.14
N ALA A 471 -13.12 -13.64 6.16
CA ALA A 471 -12.33 -13.14 7.28
C ALA A 471 -13.19 -12.90 8.55
N ASP A 472 -14.48 -12.63 8.39
CA ASP A 472 -15.39 -12.31 9.50
C ASP A 472 -15.54 -13.49 10.48
N GLU A 473 -15.44 -14.72 9.98
CA GLU A 473 -15.59 -15.92 10.79
C GLU A 473 -14.58 -16.02 11.93
N PHE A 474 -13.39 -15.49 11.74
CA PHE A 474 -12.32 -15.52 12.73
C PHE A 474 -12.35 -14.30 13.67
N LEU A 475 -13.08 -13.25 13.32
CA LEU A 475 -13.11 -12.00 14.10
C LEU A 475 -13.67 -12.19 15.53
N PRO A 476 -14.75 -12.94 15.77
CA PRO A 476 -15.27 -13.12 17.13
C PRO A 476 -14.27 -13.73 18.11
N GLU A 477 -13.48 -14.70 17.65
CA GLU A 477 -12.44 -15.34 18.46
C GLU A 477 -11.28 -14.36 18.77
N MET A 478 -10.90 -13.51 17.80
CA MET A 478 -9.82 -12.54 17.97
C MET A 478 -10.28 -11.31 18.77
N LEU A 479 -11.45 -10.77 18.48
CA LEU A 479 -11.99 -9.63 19.20
C LEU A 479 -12.44 -10.02 20.61
N GLN A 480 -13.00 -11.24 20.79
CA GLN A 480 -13.57 -11.80 22.02
C GLN A 480 -14.77 -11.01 22.54
N LYS A 481 -14.61 -9.70 22.71
CA LYS A 481 -15.66 -8.78 23.19
C LYS A 481 -15.46 -7.38 22.63
N TYR A 482 -16.51 -6.60 22.60
CA TYR A 482 -16.49 -5.17 22.31
C TYR A 482 -17.28 -4.41 23.39
N GLN A 483 -16.67 -3.41 24.04
CA GLN A 483 -17.26 -2.67 25.17
C GLN A 483 -17.88 -3.61 26.25
N ASP A 484 -17.13 -4.63 26.64
CA ASP A 484 -17.52 -5.68 27.60
C ASP A 484 -18.68 -6.61 27.15
N LYS A 485 -19.16 -6.50 25.93
CA LYS A 485 -20.13 -7.41 25.34
C LYS A 485 -19.43 -8.48 24.50
N PRO A 486 -19.46 -9.76 24.91
CA PRO A 486 -18.88 -10.85 24.13
C PRO A 486 -19.73 -11.16 22.89
N PHE A 487 -19.06 -11.74 21.88
CA PHE A 487 -19.74 -12.21 20.67
C PHE A 487 -20.42 -13.56 20.91
N ARG A 488 -21.60 -13.78 20.29
CA ARG A 488 -22.33 -15.04 20.32
C ARG A 488 -22.89 -15.36 18.93
N SER A 489 -22.53 -16.55 18.41
CA SER A 489 -23.08 -17.04 17.15
C SER A 489 -24.56 -17.37 17.30
N ALA A 490 -25.38 -16.94 16.35
CA ALA A 490 -26.80 -17.34 16.26
C ALA A 490 -26.97 -18.82 15.88
N ILE A 491 -25.93 -19.40 15.28
CA ILE A 491 -25.93 -20.79 14.80
C ILE A 491 -25.58 -21.75 15.94
N ASP A 492 -24.65 -21.36 16.81
CA ASP A 492 -24.05 -22.24 17.82
C ASP A 492 -24.65 -22.04 19.21
N GLY A 493 -24.77 -23.13 19.93
CA GLY A 493 -25.03 -23.16 21.36
C GLY A 493 -26.37 -22.59 21.80
N ASP A 494 -26.47 -22.38 23.10
CA ASP A 494 -27.60 -21.77 23.80
C ASP A 494 -27.52 -20.24 23.67
N LEU A 495 -28.58 -19.58 23.25
CA LEU A 495 -28.63 -18.13 23.03
C LEU A 495 -28.78 -17.31 24.32
N GLU A 496 -29.11 -17.98 25.44
CA GLU A 496 -29.30 -17.38 26.78
C GLU A 496 -30.31 -16.21 26.78
N LEU A 497 -31.43 -16.38 26.09
CA LEU A 497 -32.46 -15.34 25.91
C LEU A 497 -33.45 -15.21 27.10
N GLY A 498 -33.12 -15.74 28.27
CA GLY A 498 -33.97 -15.66 29.45
C GLY A 498 -34.80 -16.93 29.67
N ASP A 499 -35.98 -16.85 30.32
CA ASP A 499 -36.80 -17.96 30.80
C ASP A 499 -37.31 -18.94 29.71
N GLU A 500 -36.49 -19.27 28.72
CA GLU A 500 -36.80 -20.37 27.83
C GLU A 500 -36.83 -21.67 28.64
N GLN A 501 -38.00 -22.27 28.74
CA GLN A 501 -38.13 -23.64 29.17
C GLN A 501 -37.23 -24.46 28.24
N LYS A 502 -36.04 -24.84 28.75
CA LYS A 502 -35.30 -25.94 28.13
C LYS A 502 -36.36 -27.02 27.90
N PRO A 503 -36.53 -27.47 26.62
CA PRO A 503 -37.41 -28.62 26.44
C PRO A 503 -36.90 -29.64 27.45
N ASP A 504 -37.72 -29.99 28.42
CA ASP A 504 -37.37 -31.05 29.33
C ASP A 504 -36.77 -32.13 28.45
N GLU A 505 -35.54 -32.58 28.76
CA GLU A 505 -35.02 -33.84 28.22
C GLU A 505 -35.91 -34.94 28.75
N THR A 506 -37.22 -34.82 28.43
CA THR A 506 -38.21 -35.82 28.80
C THR A 506 -37.81 -37.08 28.07
N ASP A 507 -37.75 -38.16 28.82
CA ASP A 507 -37.51 -39.51 28.30
C ASP A 507 -38.34 -39.85 27.05
N SER A 508 -39.37 -39.06 26.73
CA SER A 508 -40.27 -39.21 25.59
C SER A 508 -39.62 -39.08 24.20
N TYR A 509 -38.53 -38.28 24.02
CA TYR A 509 -37.89 -38.14 22.70
C TYR A 509 -36.57 -38.91 22.60
N ARG A 510 -36.06 -39.42 23.70
CA ARG A 510 -34.76 -40.08 23.81
C ARG A 510 -34.59 -41.26 22.83
N GLU A 511 -35.63 -42.09 22.71
CA GLU A 511 -35.61 -43.22 21.78
C GLU A 511 -35.59 -42.78 20.32
N GLY A 512 -36.35 -41.73 19.96
CA GLY A 512 -36.33 -41.15 18.62
C GLY A 512 -34.99 -40.57 18.24
N PHE A 513 -34.34 -39.81 19.15
CA PHE A 513 -33.03 -39.25 18.93
C PHE A 513 -31.94 -40.31 18.84
N ALA A 514 -32.03 -41.38 19.68
CA ALA A 514 -31.12 -42.51 19.58
C ALA A 514 -31.26 -43.25 18.23
N PHE A 515 -32.48 -43.43 17.74
CA PHE A 515 -32.74 -44.02 16.43
C PHE A 515 -32.20 -43.13 15.30
N LEU A 516 -32.39 -41.80 15.33
CA LEU A 516 -31.85 -40.87 14.37
C LEU A 516 -30.30 -40.93 14.34
N LYS A 517 -29.68 -40.96 15.52
CA LYS A 517 -28.21 -41.05 15.63
C LYS A 517 -27.71 -42.39 15.09
N GLU A 518 -28.38 -43.49 15.37
CA GLU A 518 -28.02 -44.82 14.86
C GLU A 518 -28.19 -44.90 13.34
N ALA A 519 -29.29 -44.37 12.79
CA ALA A 519 -29.58 -44.37 11.36
C ALA A 519 -28.59 -43.51 10.55
N LEU A 520 -28.16 -42.39 11.11
CA LEU A 520 -27.23 -41.45 10.46
C LEU A 520 -25.76 -41.80 10.72
N GLY A 521 -25.45 -42.59 11.75
CA GLY A 521 -24.09 -43.02 12.07
C GLY A 521 -23.12 -41.87 12.27
N ASP A 522 -22.00 -41.89 11.54
CA ASP A 522 -20.93 -40.91 11.66
C ASP A 522 -21.22 -39.55 10.96
N LYS A 523 -22.39 -39.45 10.30
CA LYS A 523 -22.81 -38.18 9.66
C LYS A 523 -23.11 -37.07 10.66
N VAL A 524 -23.53 -37.44 11.87
CA VAL A 524 -23.85 -36.53 12.97
C VAL A 524 -23.15 -36.97 14.26
N ASP A 525 -22.66 -36.02 15.06
CA ASP A 525 -22.05 -36.29 16.36
C ASP A 525 -23.14 -36.48 17.43
N GLN A 526 -24.21 -35.70 17.35
CA GLN A 526 -25.29 -35.67 18.29
C GLN A 526 -26.62 -35.31 17.62
N VAL A 527 -27.74 -35.79 18.20
CA VAL A 527 -29.10 -35.36 17.89
C VAL A 527 -29.71 -34.80 19.16
N LYS A 528 -30.35 -33.63 19.09
CA LYS A 528 -31.01 -33.01 20.25
C LYS A 528 -32.28 -32.25 19.82
N ALA A 529 -33.13 -31.91 20.78
CA ALA A 529 -34.23 -30.98 20.55
C ALA A 529 -33.68 -29.57 20.33
N SER A 530 -34.25 -28.85 19.36
CA SER A 530 -33.92 -27.46 19.11
C SER A 530 -34.75 -26.54 20.00
N THR A 531 -34.07 -25.54 20.57
CA THR A 531 -34.74 -24.42 21.26
C THR A 531 -34.91 -23.19 20.34
N LYS A 532 -34.37 -23.27 19.13
CA LYS A 532 -34.28 -22.12 18.20
C LYS A 532 -35.28 -22.16 17.06
N LEU A 533 -35.66 -23.38 16.65
CA LEU A 533 -36.51 -23.60 15.48
C LEU A 533 -37.99 -23.44 15.84
N LYS A 534 -38.73 -22.71 14.99
CA LYS A 534 -40.19 -22.56 15.09
C LYS A 534 -40.90 -23.10 13.87
N THR A 535 -40.51 -22.70 12.68
CA THR A 535 -41.20 -23.05 11.43
C THR A 535 -40.53 -24.19 10.68
N HIS A 536 -39.25 -24.42 10.90
CA HIS A 536 -38.50 -25.48 10.21
C HIS A 536 -38.38 -26.76 11.04
N PRO A 537 -38.34 -27.94 10.38
CA PRO A 537 -38.26 -29.21 11.07
C PRO A 537 -36.89 -29.50 11.70
N VAL A 538 -35.82 -29.02 11.06
CA VAL A 538 -34.43 -29.35 11.41
C VAL A 538 -33.48 -28.22 11.09
N CYS A 539 -32.36 -28.20 11.80
CA CYS A 539 -31.14 -27.47 11.39
C CYS A 539 -29.89 -28.22 11.86
N LEU A 540 -28.72 -27.80 11.36
CA LEU A 540 -27.44 -28.20 11.91
C LEU A 540 -26.86 -27.07 12.74
N SER A 541 -26.22 -27.40 13.86
CA SER A 541 -25.32 -26.52 14.59
C SER A 541 -23.94 -27.17 14.68
N SER A 542 -22.89 -26.36 14.74
CA SER A 542 -21.54 -26.84 14.97
C SER A 542 -21.32 -27.03 16.47
N GLY A 543 -20.47 -28.00 16.82
CA GLY A 543 -19.99 -28.16 18.20
C GLY A 543 -18.93 -27.11 18.52
N GLN A 544 -18.44 -27.12 19.77
CA GLN A 544 -17.31 -26.23 20.12
C GLN A 544 -16.10 -26.50 19.24
N GLY A 545 -15.47 -25.43 18.74
CA GLY A 545 -14.26 -25.46 17.94
C GLY A 545 -14.48 -24.98 16.50
N ILE A 546 -14.42 -25.88 15.52
CA ILE A 546 -14.53 -25.54 14.11
C ILE A 546 -16.00 -25.33 13.73
N THR A 547 -16.30 -24.18 13.11
CA THR A 547 -17.61 -23.86 12.54
C THR A 547 -17.75 -24.41 11.11
N PHE A 548 -18.97 -24.44 10.55
CA PHE A 548 -19.19 -24.86 9.17
C PHE A 548 -18.49 -23.92 8.15
N GLU A 549 -18.44 -22.64 8.43
CA GLU A 549 -17.75 -21.67 7.56
C GLU A 549 -16.24 -21.84 7.62
N MET A 550 -15.67 -22.13 8.81
CA MET A 550 -14.26 -22.51 8.95
C MET A 550 -13.96 -23.82 8.18
N GLU A 551 -14.83 -24.84 8.27
CA GLU A 551 -14.69 -26.08 7.48
C GLU A 551 -14.65 -25.79 5.98
N LYS A 552 -15.58 -24.96 5.48
CA LYS A 552 -15.59 -24.54 4.06
C LYS A 552 -14.29 -23.83 3.68
N TYR A 553 -13.83 -22.92 4.52
CA TYR A 553 -12.59 -22.18 4.30
C TYR A 553 -11.38 -23.12 4.23
N PHE A 554 -11.18 -23.98 5.25
CA PHE A 554 -10.05 -24.91 5.28
C PHE A 554 -10.11 -25.93 4.14
N THR A 555 -11.30 -26.40 3.78
CA THR A 555 -11.46 -27.31 2.62
C THR A 555 -11.05 -26.65 1.31
N ALA A 556 -11.25 -25.33 1.17
CA ALA A 556 -10.88 -24.59 -0.04
C ALA A 556 -9.38 -24.22 -0.09
N VAL A 557 -8.75 -23.92 1.07
CA VAL A 557 -7.39 -23.37 1.13
C VAL A 557 -6.35 -24.44 1.46
N GLN A 558 -6.69 -25.39 2.35
CA GLN A 558 -5.78 -26.43 2.86
C GLN A 558 -6.55 -27.76 3.03
N PRO A 559 -7.03 -28.38 1.94
CA PRO A 559 -7.84 -29.61 2.00
C PRO A 559 -7.13 -30.79 2.68
N GLU A 560 -5.80 -30.80 2.68
CA GLU A 560 -4.99 -31.84 3.34
C GLU A 560 -5.13 -31.86 4.85
N LEU A 561 -5.57 -30.78 5.50
CA LEU A 561 -5.79 -30.75 6.95
C LEU A 561 -7.00 -31.58 7.37
N GLY A 562 -7.95 -31.85 6.46
CA GLY A 562 -9.13 -32.68 6.72
C GLY A 562 -9.99 -32.17 7.88
N MET A 563 -9.94 -30.87 8.18
CA MET A 563 -10.68 -30.26 9.30
C MET A 563 -12.17 -30.29 9.03
N LYS A 564 -12.95 -30.89 9.96
CA LYS A 564 -14.40 -30.95 9.87
C LYS A 564 -15.03 -30.43 11.15
N ALA A 565 -16.12 -29.68 10.99
CA ALA A 565 -16.95 -29.26 12.10
C ALA A 565 -17.75 -30.46 12.65
N LYS A 566 -17.93 -30.51 13.96
CA LYS A 566 -18.87 -31.44 14.58
C LYS A 566 -20.30 -31.09 14.18
N ARG A 567 -21.07 -32.07 13.74
CA ARG A 567 -22.45 -31.89 13.29
C ARG A 567 -23.44 -32.29 14.36
N ILE A 568 -24.15 -31.33 14.90
CA ILE A 568 -25.24 -31.55 15.84
C ILE A 568 -26.54 -31.31 15.09
N LEU A 569 -27.35 -32.37 14.92
CA LEU A 569 -28.66 -32.28 14.30
C LEU A 569 -29.68 -31.80 15.34
N GLU A 570 -30.24 -30.64 15.16
CA GLU A 570 -31.27 -30.08 16.00
C GLU A 570 -32.66 -30.33 15.38
N ILE A 571 -33.57 -30.89 16.17
CA ILE A 571 -34.90 -31.26 15.74
C ILE A 571 -35.94 -30.36 16.40
N ASN A 572 -36.85 -29.82 15.61
CA ASN A 572 -38.05 -29.17 16.09
C ASN A 572 -39.09 -30.28 16.44
N VAL A 573 -39.22 -30.61 17.74
CA VAL A 573 -40.07 -31.68 18.20
C VAL A 573 -41.56 -31.41 18.03
N ASP A 574 -41.95 -30.15 17.89
CA ASP A 574 -43.34 -29.72 17.66
C ASP A 574 -43.72 -29.70 16.17
N HIS A 575 -42.75 -29.91 15.29
CA HIS A 575 -43.01 -29.87 13.86
C HIS A 575 -43.66 -31.18 13.36
N PRO A 576 -44.68 -31.13 12.46
CA PRO A 576 -45.35 -32.32 11.93
C PRO A 576 -44.42 -33.37 11.32
N ALA A 577 -43.26 -32.97 10.77
CA ALA A 577 -42.29 -33.90 10.24
C ALA A 577 -41.69 -34.83 11.31
N PHE A 578 -41.48 -34.33 12.53
CA PHE A 578 -41.01 -35.17 13.63
C PHE A 578 -42.08 -36.13 14.09
N ALA A 579 -43.34 -35.71 14.20
CA ALA A 579 -44.45 -36.59 14.51
C ALA A 579 -44.64 -37.72 13.47
N ALA A 580 -44.44 -37.38 12.18
CA ALA A 580 -44.46 -38.38 11.10
C ALA A 580 -43.28 -39.36 11.21
N PHE A 581 -42.08 -38.86 11.56
CA PHE A 581 -40.91 -39.71 11.83
C PHE A 581 -41.14 -40.65 13.00
N GLU A 582 -41.63 -40.17 14.15
CA GLU A 582 -41.95 -41.00 15.34
C GLU A 582 -42.98 -42.07 15.02
N THR A 583 -44.03 -41.75 14.27
CA THR A 583 -45.01 -42.71 13.81
C THR A 583 -44.35 -43.79 12.93
N ALA A 584 -43.52 -43.39 11.99
CA ALA A 584 -42.81 -44.33 11.13
C ALA A 584 -41.84 -45.21 11.94
N ARG A 585 -41.13 -44.67 12.93
CA ARG A 585 -40.19 -45.41 13.77
C ARG A 585 -40.85 -46.64 14.43
N ILE A 586 -42.11 -46.50 14.87
CA ILE A 586 -42.86 -47.56 15.54
C ILE A 586 -43.42 -48.54 14.51
N ILE A 587 -43.98 -48.09 13.39
CA ILE A 587 -44.75 -48.89 12.45
C ILE A 587 -43.89 -49.47 11.32
N ASP A 588 -42.96 -48.69 10.78
CA ASP A 588 -42.10 -48.99 9.61
C ASP A 588 -40.70 -48.40 9.79
N PRO A 589 -39.79 -49.09 10.50
CA PRO A 589 -38.44 -48.60 10.78
C PRO A 589 -37.62 -48.30 9.52
N ASP A 590 -37.88 -48.97 8.40
CA ASP A 590 -37.14 -48.68 7.14
C ASP A 590 -37.60 -47.37 6.51
N LYS A 591 -38.86 -47.01 6.66
CA LYS A 591 -39.37 -45.67 6.30
C LYS A 591 -38.81 -44.60 7.22
N ALA A 592 -38.68 -44.89 8.52
CA ALA A 592 -38.07 -43.98 9.48
C ALA A 592 -36.60 -43.66 9.16
N LYS A 593 -35.80 -44.64 8.68
CA LYS A 593 -34.43 -44.41 8.20
C LYS A 593 -34.40 -43.47 7.00
N LYS A 594 -35.38 -43.60 6.08
CA LYS A 594 -35.50 -42.66 4.96
C LYS A 594 -35.80 -41.23 5.42
N TYR A 595 -36.69 -41.08 6.40
CA TYR A 595 -36.97 -39.79 7.02
C TYR A 595 -35.71 -39.18 7.68
N ALA A 596 -34.92 -39.98 8.41
CA ALA A 596 -33.68 -39.56 9.01
C ALA A 596 -32.71 -38.97 7.96
N GLU A 597 -32.51 -39.68 6.85
CA GLU A 597 -31.65 -39.21 5.74
C GLU A 597 -32.21 -37.96 5.09
N ILE A 598 -33.52 -37.84 4.89
CA ILE A 598 -34.13 -36.62 4.32
C ILE A 598 -33.95 -35.44 5.25
N LEU A 599 -34.24 -35.58 6.54
CA LEU A 599 -34.07 -34.51 7.53
C LEU A 599 -32.61 -34.05 7.62
N TYR A 600 -31.64 -34.97 7.63
CA TYR A 600 -30.24 -34.65 7.64
C TYR A 600 -29.79 -33.86 6.37
N ASN A 601 -30.18 -34.33 5.18
CA ASN A 601 -29.84 -33.67 3.95
C ASN A 601 -30.50 -32.28 3.84
N GLN A 602 -31.74 -32.12 4.34
CA GLN A 602 -32.40 -30.81 4.45
C GLN A 602 -31.62 -29.88 5.37
N ALA A 603 -31.16 -30.37 6.51
CA ALA A 603 -30.36 -29.60 7.45
C ALA A 603 -28.99 -29.20 6.84
N CYS A 604 -28.37 -30.06 6.01
CA CYS A 604 -27.18 -29.73 5.25
C CYS A 604 -27.44 -28.62 4.23
N LEU A 605 -28.56 -28.69 3.46
CA LEU A 605 -28.92 -27.63 2.51
C LEU A 605 -29.10 -26.28 3.20
N ILE A 606 -29.81 -26.28 4.34
CA ILE A 606 -30.02 -25.07 5.15
C ILE A 606 -28.68 -24.47 5.63
N ALA A 607 -27.75 -25.35 6.04
CA ALA A 607 -26.41 -24.93 6.47
C ALA A 607 -25.44 -24.56 5.32
N GLY A 608 -25.92 -24.63 4.07
CA GLY A 608 -25.06 -24.38 2.89
C GLY A 608 -23.93 -25.42 2.73
N LEU A 609 -24.14 -26.64 3.30
CA LEU A 609 -23.22 -27.76 3.16
C LEU A 609 -23.57 -28.61 1.92
N PRO A 610 -22.57 -29.18 1.23
CA PRO A 610 -22.82 -30.01 0.08
C PRO A 610 -23.51 -31.30 0.50
N ILE A 611 -24.51 -31.73 -0.29
CA ILE A 611 -25.09 -33.08 -0.18
C ILE A 611 -24.14 -34.08 -0.84
N GLU A 612 -23.78 -35.16 -0.13
CA GLU A 612 -22.85 -36.18 -0.64
C GLU A 612 -23.37 -36.87 -1.92
N ASN A 613 -24.67 -37.17 -1.96
CA ASN A 613 -25.31 -37.76 -3.14
C ASN A 613 -26.64 -37.09 -3.44
N PRO A 614 -26.67 -36.00 -4.26
CA PRO A 614 -27.89 -35.28 -4.60
C PRO A 614 -28.96 -36.16 -5.30
N SER A 615 -28.53 -37.12 -6.14
CA SER A 615 -29.46 -38.01 -6.85
C SER A 615 -30.18 -38.94 -5.88
N ALA A 616 -29.45 -39.57 -4.95
CA ALA A 616 -30.04 -40.42 -3.93
C ALA A 616 -30.99 -39.64 -3.00
N TYR A 617 -30.66 -38.42 -2.65
CA TYR A 617 -31.54 -37.52 -1.90
C TYR A 617 -32.85 -37.25 -2.67
N THR A 618 -32.77 -36.94 -3.96
CA THR A 618 -33.94 -36.72 -4.82
C THR A 618 -34.83 -37.95 -4.88
N ASP A 619 -34.24 -39.14 -5.05
CA ASP A 619 -34.97 -40.39 -5.09
C ASP A 619 -35.70 -40.69 -3.75
N LEU A 620 -35.03 -40.39 -2.61
CA LEU A 620 -35.65 -40.51 -1.28
C LEU A 620 -36.86 -39.58 -1.13
N VAL A 621 -36.73 -38.31 -1.49
CA VAL A 621 -37.81 -37.32 -1.45
C VAL A 621 -38.98 -37.77 -2.34
N CYS A 622 -38.70 -38.19 -3.58
CA CYS A 622 -39.74 -38.70 -4.49
C CYS A 622 -40.41 -39.99 -4.00
N SER A 623 -39.72 -40.80 -3.19
CA SER A 623 -40.30 -42.01 -2.62
C SER A 623 -41.41 -41.75 -1.60
N LEU A 624 -41.50 -40.54 -1.05
CA LEU A 624 -42.54 -40.12 -0.11
C LEU A 624 -43.90 -39.87 -0.78
N TRP A 625 -43.91 -39.67 -2.09
CA TRP A 625 -45.14 -39.41 -2.86
C TRP A 625 -45.84 -40.70 -3.34
N LYS A 626 -45.24 -41.82 -3.02
CA LYS A 626 -45.80 -43.15 -3.26
C LYS A 626 -46.42 -43.70 -1.98
#